data_a1a4dc08396e4a1a1a9656985aa102b9
#
_entry.id   a1a4dc08396e4a1a1a9656985aa102b9
#
_cell.length_a   1.000
_cell.length_b   1.000
_cell.length_c   1.000
_cell.angle_alpha   90.00
_cell.angle_beta   90.00
_cell.angle_gamma   90.00
#
_symmetry.space_group_name_H-M   'P 1'
#
loop_
_entity.id
_entity.type
_entity.pdbx_description
1 polymer ?
#
loop_
_entity_poly.entity_id
_entity_poly.type
_entity_poly.pdbx_seq_one_letter_code
_entity_poly.pdbx_strand_id
1 'polypeptide(L)'
;MAGLYFEQFLVGQTFVHEIRRTVTDMDNILFSALTYNPAAVHIDHEYAKSTEFGKPLMNSIFTLGLIIGLSVQDTTLGTTVGNLGMDDTRFPHPVFAGDTLRAETKVLAVRESKSRPTQGIVTFEHRGFNQHNKEIAYCRRTGLMMRRPA
;
A
#
# COMPACT_ATOMS: atom_id res chain seq x y z
N MET A 1 -18.62 -4.77 -5.95
CA MET A 1 -19.19 -3.86 -4.92
C MET A 1 -18.33 -2.59 -4.91
N ALA A 2 -18.91 -1.41 -4.66
CA ALA A 2 -18.13 -0.19 -4.45
C ALA A 2 -17.47 -0.22 -3.07
N GLY A 3 -16.39 0.55 -2.89
CA GLY A 3 -15.81 0.80 -1.57
C GLY A 3 -16.74 1.58 -0.65
N LEU A 4 -16.23 1.95 0.50
CA LEU A 4 -16.99 2.68 1.52
C LEU A 4 -17.00 4.18 1.23
N TYR A 5 -18.14 4.82 1.47
CA TYR A 5 -18.26 6.29 1.51
C TYR A 5 -17.76 6.84 2.86
N PHE A 6 -17.47 8.13 2.90
CA PHE A 6 -16.91 8.80 4.07
C PHE A 6 -17.65 8.47 5.39
N GLU A 7 -18.99 8.47 5.36
CA GLU A 7 -19.85 8.22 6.54
C GLU A 7 -19.75 6.79 7.09
N GLN A 8 -19.15 5.87 6.32
CA GLN A 8 -19.04 4.46 6.70
C GLN A 8 -17.71 4.14 7.38
N PHE A 9 -16.77 5.09 7.41
CA PHE A 9 -15.51 4.91 8.11
C PHE A 9 -15.64 5.32 9.57
N LEU A 10 -15.27 4.40 10.47
CA LEU A 10 -15.27 4.63 11.91
C LEU A 10 -13.84 4.55 12.44
N VAL A 11 -13.46 5.49 13.31
CA VAL A 11 -12.13 5.46 13.96
C VAL A 11 -11.97 4.15 14.73
N GLY A 12 -10.84 3.48 14.51
CA GLY A 12 -10.52 2.17 15.09
C GLY A 12 -10.99 0.97 14.26
N GLN A 13 -11.82 1.17 13.24
CA GLN A 13 -12.22 0.10 12.31
C GLN A 13 -11.00 -0.51 11.63
N THR A 14 -10.95 -1.84 11.58
CA THR A 14 -9.85 -2.60 10.99
C THR A 14 -10.37 -3.51 9.89
N PHE A 15 -9.64 -3.59 8.78
CA PHE A 15 -9.88 -4.46 7.64
C PHE A 15 -8.71 -5.42 7.50
N VAL A 16 -8.96 -6.70 7.47
CA VAL A 16 -8.02 -7.74 7.07
C VAL A 16 -8.39 -8.14 5.65
N HIS A 17 -7.56 -7.75 4.68
CA HIS A 17 -7.87 -7.95 3.26
C HIS A 17 -7.64 -9.40 2.86
N GLU A 18 -8.63 -10.02 2.20
CA GLU A 18 -8.55 -11.42 1.77
C GLU A 18 -7.60 -11.62 0.59
N ILE A 19 -7.50 -10.61 -0.29
CA ILE A 19 -6.65 -10.68 -1.47
C ILE A 19 -5.19 -10.69 -1.05
N ARG A 20 -4.46 -11.70 -1.54
CA ARG A 20 -3.01 -11.82 -1.40
C ARG A 20 -2.38 -11.92 -2.76
N ARG A 21 -1.13 -11.51 -2.89
CA ARG A 21 -0.41 -11.59 -4.15
C ARG A 21 1.05 -12.02 -3.95
N THR A 22 1.48 -13.01 -4.72
CA THR A 22 2.90 -13.36 -4.82
C THR A 22 3.58 -12.37 -5.76
N VAL A 23 4.68 -11.76 -5.32
CA VAL A 23 5.50 -10.85 -6.12
C VAL A 23 6.55 -11.63 -6.90
N THR A 24 6.92 -11.10 -8.06
CA THR A 24 7.82 -11.76 -9.02
C THR A 24 8.97 -10.83 -9.41
N ASP A 25 10.02 -11.40 -10.03
CA ASP A 25 11.10 -10.60 -10.62
C ASP A 25 10.57 -9.65 -11.70
N MET A 26 9.55 -10.06 -12.47
CA MET A 26 8.93 -9.20 -13.48
C MET A 26 8.33 -7.94 -12.88
N ASP A 27 7.67 -8.06 -11.72
CA ASP A 27 7.13 -6.88 -11.00
C ASP A 27 8.25 -5.89 -10.67
N ASN A 28 9.36 -6.39 -10.19
CA ASN A 28 10.51 -5.58 -9.77
C ASN A 28 11.16 -4.88 -10.96
N ILE A 29 11.45 -5.62 -12.02
CA ILE A 29 12.08 -5.11 -13.24
C ILE A 29 11.16 -4.08 -13.92
N LEU A 30 9.88 -4.42 -14.11
CA LEU A 30 8.92 -3.54 -14.77
C LEU A 30 8.70 -2.24 -13.99
N PHE A 31 8.50 -2.33 -12.68
CA PHE A 31 8.30 -1.15 -11.84
C PHE A 31 9.54 -0.25 -11.84
N SER A 32 10.73 -0.84 -11.72
CA SER A 32 11.99 -0.09 -11.74
C SER A 32 12.20 0.60 -13.10
N ALA A 33 11.89 -0.07 -14.21
CA ALA A 33 11.95 0.52 -15.55
C ALA A 33 10.96 1.68 -15.72
N LEU A 34 9.71 1.50 -15.33
CA LEU A 34 8.66 2.53 -15.43
C LEU A 34 8.96 3.77 -14.57
N THR A 35 9.68 3.61 -13.48
CA THR A 35 10.03 4.71 -12.57
C THR A 35 11.43 5.27 -12.80
N TYR A 36 12.12 4.85 -13.88
CA TYR A 36 13.51 5.25 -14.17
C TYR A 36 14.49 4.96 -13.02
N ASN A 37 14.27 3.89 -12.26
CA ASN A 37 15.16 3.48 -11.18
C ASN A 37 16.18 2.44 -11.68
N PRO A 38 17.45 2.82 -11.98
CA PRO A 38 18.47 1.91 -12.51
C PRO A 38 19.25 1.17 -11.41
N ALA A 39 18.78 1.17 -10.16
CA ALA A 39 19.52 0.58 -9.05
C ALA A 39 19.71 -0.94 -9.26
N ALA A 40 20.96 -1.35 -9.41
CA ALA A 40 21.34 -2.74 -9.67
C ALA A 40 20.79 -3.73 -8.63
N VAL A 41 20.64 -3.29 -7.38
CA VAL A 41 20.06 -4.11 -6.30
C VAL A 41 18.66 -4.65 -6.62
N HIS A 42 17.92 -4.02 -7.54
CA HIS A 42 16.58 -4.42 -7.93
C HIS A 42 16.54 -5.25 -9.23
N ILE A 43 17.47 -5.04 -10.13
CA ILE A 43 17.37 -5.49 -11.51
C ILE A 43 18.54 -6.34 -12.03
N ASP A 44 19.65 -6.39 -11.28
CA ASP A 44 20.87 -7.11 -11.65
C ASP A 44 21.11 -8.28 -10.69
N HIS A 45 20.84 -9.49 -11.15
CA HIS A 45 20.99 -10.70 -10.35
C HIS A 45 22.45 -11.01 -9.98
N GLU A 46 23.42 -10.68 -10.85
CA GLU A 46 24.83 -10.91 -10.54
C GLU A 46 25.33 -9.92 -9.49
N TYR A 47 24.97 -8.65 -9.62
CA TYR A 47 25.26 -7.66 -8.60
C TYR A 47 24.60 -8.04 -7.25
N ALA A 48 23.35 -8.44 -7.27
CA ALA A 48 22.59 -8.76 -6.05
C ALA A 48 23.20 -9.92 -5.25
N LYS A 49 23.87 -10.88 -5.90
CA LYS A 49 24.62 -11.96 -5.22
C LYS A 49 25.70 -11.44 -4.29
N SER A 50 26.29 -10.28 -4.60
CA SER A 50 27.34 -9.66 -3.79
C SER A 50 26.81 -8.82 -2.62
N THR A 51 25.51 -8.58 -2.56
CA THR A 51 24.86 -7.83 -1.47
C THR A 51 24.59 -8.71 -0.25
N GLU A 52 24.29 -8.11 0.87
CA GLU A 52 23.86 -8.81 2.08
C GLU A 52 22.61 -9.69 1.88
N PHE A 53 21.80 -9.41 0.85
CA PHE A 53 20.60 -10.15 0.54
C PHE A 53 20.84 -11.39 -0.34
N GLY A 54 21.92 -11.43 -1.10
CA GLY A 54 22.28 -12.55 -2.00
C GLY A 54 21.36 -12.72 -3.21
N LYS A 55 20.37 -11.84 -3.39
CA LYS A 55 19.35 -11.86 -4.47
C LYS A 55 18.71 -10.49 -4.62
N PRO A 56 18.05 -10.18 -5.77
CA PRO A 56 17.43 -8.89 -5.97
C PRO A 56 16.41 -8.54 -4.90
N LEU A 57 16.59 -7.35 -4.30
CA LEU A 57 15.63 -6.78 -3.35
C LEU A 57 14.46 -6.18 -4.13
N MET A 58 13.23 -6.49 -3.72
CA MET A 58 12.03 -5.86 -4.28
C MET A 58 12.06 -4.34 -4.03
N ASN A 59 11.69 -3.56 -5.06
CA ASN A 59 11.58 -2.12 -4.93
C ASN A 59 10.55 -1.76 -3.85
N SER A 60 10.97 -0.97 -2.86
CA SER A 60 10.14 -0.65 -1.69
C SER A 60 8.88 0.13 -2.06
N ILE A 61 8.96 1.01 -3.07
CA ILE A 61 7.80 1.81 -3.51
C ILE A 61 6.79 0.93 -4.25
N PHE A 62 7.26 -0.09 -5.00
CA PHE A 62 6.37 -1.11 -5.54
C PHE A 62 5.64 -1.85 -4.40
N THR A 63 6.38 -2.29 -3.38
CA THR A 63 5.81 -2.97 -2.21
C THR A 63 4.75 -2.11 -1.52
N LEU A 64 5.04 -0.83 -1.29
CA LEU A 64 4.09 0.11 -0.70
C LEU A 64 2.84 0.28 -1.57
N GLY A 65 3.02 0.47 -2.87
CA GLY A 65 1.93 0.58 -3.83
C GLY A 65 1.04 -0.66 -3.85
N LEU A 66 1.64 -1.85 -3.79
CA LEU A 66 0.91 -3.12 -3.74
C LEU A 66 0.08 -3.25 -2.45
N ILE A 67 0.66 -2.94 -1.28
CA ILE A 67 -0.07 -3.01 0.01
C ILE A 67 -1.28 -2.07 0.01
N ILE A 68 -1.12 -0.85 -0.50
CA ILE A 68 -2.26 0.08 -0.66
C ILE A 68 -3.26 -0.48 -1.68
N GLY A 69 -2.79 -1.00 -2.81
CA GLY A 69 -3.64 -1.59 -3.85
C GLY A 69 -4.51 -2.73 -3.34
N LEU A 70 -3.95 -3.62 -2.49
CA LEU A 70 -4.69 -4.72 -1.87
C LEU A 70 -5.84 -4.24 -0.95
N SER A 71 -5.75 -3.02 -0.43
CA SER A 71 -6.78 -2.44 0.43
C SER A 71 -7.96 -1.81 -0.33
N VAL A 72 -7.77 -1.51 -1.61
CA VAL A 72 -8.70 -0.66 -2.38
C VAL A 72 -10.09 -1.26 -2.48
N GLN A 73 -10.19 -2.56 -2.78
CA GLN A 73 -11.48 -3.21 -3.01
C GLN A 73 -12.42 -3.11 -1.81
N ASP A 74 -11.90 -3.27 -0.61
CA ASP A 74 -12.69 -3.30 0.63
C ASP A 74 -12.90 -1.90 1.22
N THR A 75 -12.11 -0.91 0.79
CA THR A 75 -12.12 0.41 1.42
C THR A 75 -12.51 1.54 0.48
N THR A 76 -11.82 1.71 -0.66
CA THR A 76 -11.88 2.96 -1.42
C THR A 76 -12.27 2.82 -2.90
N LEU A 77 -12.64 1.61 -3.35
CA LEU A 77 -12.96 1.35 -4.75
C LEU A 77 -14.17 2.19 -5.21
N GLY A 78 -13.94 3.11 -6.13
CA GLY A 78 -14.98 3.98 -6.71
C GLY A 78 -15.51 5.07 -5.75
N THR A 79 -14.95 5.21 -4.56
CA THR A 79 -15.37 6.22 -3.56
C THR A 79 -14.25 7.16 -3.13
N THR A 80 -13.01 6.92 -3.56
CA THR A 80 -11.91 7.87 -3.33
C THR A 80 -11.93 8.99 -4.36
N VAL A 81 -11.66 10.22 -3.91
CA VAL A 81 -11.44 11.39 -4.77
C VAL A 81 -9.95 11.52 -5.07
N GLY A 82 -9.09 11.30 -4.08
CA GLY A 82 -7.66 11.39 -4.25
C GLY A 82 -6.88 11.12 -2.97
N ASN A 83 -5.59 10.91 -3.16
CA ASN A 83 -4.63 10.74 -2.08
C ASN A 83 -4.06 12.13 -1.71
N LEU A 84 -4.14 12.50 -0.44
CA LEU A 84 -3.66 13.80 0.04
C LEU A 84 -2.23 13.74 0.54
N GLY A 85 -1.78 12.56 0.97
CA GLY A 85 -0.42 12.40 1.44
C GLY A 85 -0.19 11.07 2.14
N MET A 86 1.08 10.79 2.36
CA MET A 86 1.57 9.66 3.14
C MET A 86 2.65 10.15 4.09
N ASP A 87 2.64 9.63 5.30
CA ASP A 87 3.67 9.89 6.29
C ASP A 87 3.98 8.62 7.09
N ASP A 88 4.96 8.68 7.99
CA ASP A 88 5.39 7.56 8.82
C ASP A 88 5.56 6.26 8.02
N THR A 89 6.23 6.36 6.85
CA THR A 89 6.43 5.21 5.97
C THR A 89 7.69 4.46 6.37
N ARG A 90 7.57 3.13 6.56
CA ARG A 90 8.65 2.25 7.00
C ARG A 90 8.65 0.92 6.25
N PHE A 91 9.82 0.32 6.10
CA PHE A 91 10.03 -0.99 5.48
C PHE A 91 10.87 -1.88 6.42
N PRO A 92 10.23 -2.48 7.46
CA PRO A 92 10.97 -3.17 8.53
C PRO A 92 11.71 -4.43 8.08
N HIS A 93 11.20 -5.11 7.04
CA HIS A 93 11.80 -6.33 6.52
C HIS A 93 11.84 -6.28 4.99
N PRO A 94 12.89 -6.84 4.37
CA PRO A 94 13.02 -6.93 2.92
C PRO A 94 11.96 -7.85 2.32
N VAL A 95 11.62 -7.56 1.05
CA VAL A 95 10.74 -8.40 0.21
C VAL A 95 11.54 -8.90 -0.98
N PHE A 96 11.29 -10.14 -1.37
CA PHE A 96 11.94 -10.79 -2.50
C PHE A 96 10.92 -11.42 -3.44
N ALA A 97 11.31 -11.65 -4.68
CA ALA A 97 10.51 -12.43 -5.61
C ALA A 97 10.19 -13.81 -5.01
N GLY A 98 8.93 -14.22 -5.11
CA GLY A 98 8.40 -15.43 -4.47
C GLY A 98 7.68 -15.17 -3.14
N ASP A 99 7.86 -14.01 -2.50
CA ASP A 99 7.07 -13.67 -1.32
C ASP A 99 5.60 -13.42 -1.68
N THR A 100 4.71 -13.88 -0.80
CA THR A 100 3.27 -13.64 -0.92
C THR A 100 2.85 -12.59 0.10
N LEU A 101 2.37 -11.45 -0.39
CA LEU A 101 2.03 -10.31 0.43
C LEU A 101 0.53 -10.23 0.70
N ARG A 102 0.17 -9.82 1.90
CA ARG A 102 -1.18 -9.47 2.35
C ARG A 102 -1.17 -8.11 3.05
N ALA A 103 -2.33 -7.51 3.19
CA ALA A 103 -2.47 -6.20 3.80
C ALA A 103 -3.54 -6.18 4.89
N GLU A 104 -3.34 -5.27 5.84
CA GLU A 104 -4.33 -4.87 6.84
C GLU A 104 -4.44 -3.35 6.82
N THR A 105 -5.65 -2.83 7.06
CA THR A 105 -5.91 -1.40 7.10
C THR A 105 -6.69 -1.05 8.36
N LYS A 106 -6.28 0.01 9.06
CA LYS A 106 -6.99 0.57 10.20
C LYS A 106 -7.33 2.02 9.96
N VAL A 107 -8.53 2.43 10.32
CA VAL A 107 -8.94 3.84 10.30
C VAL A 107 -8.42 4.53 11.55
N LEU A 108 -7.54 5.52 11.37
CA LEU A 108 -6.95 6.28 12.47
C LEU A 108 -7.73 7.55 12.79
N ALA A 109 -8.25 8.23 11.76
CA ALA A 109 -8.99 9.47 11.93
C ALA A 109 -10.00 9.67 10.79
N VAL A 110 -11.11 10.33 11.11
CA VAL A 110 -12.09 10.80 10.14
C VAL A 110 -12.43 12.25 10.47
N ARG A 111 -12.51 13.10 9.46
CA ARG A 111 -12.91 14.49 9.62
C ARG A 111 -13.55 15.05 8.36
N GLU A 112 -14.43 16.00 8.52
CA GLU A 112 -15.03 16.72 7.41
C GLU A 112 -14.01 17.57 6.66
N SER A 113 -14.19 17.71 5.36
CA SER A 113 -13.41 18.64 4.57
C SER A 113 -14.00 20.05 4.72
N LYS A 114 -13.19 20.98 5.21
CA LYS A 114 -13.62 22.39 5.36
C LYS A 114 -13.85 23.11 4.02
N SER A 115 -13.09 22.75 3.00
CA SER A 115 -13.11 23.37 1.68
C SER A 115 -13.99 22.65 0.66
N ARG A 116 -14.43 21.41 0.97
CA ARG A 116 -15.19 20.55 0.05
C ARG A 116 -16.34 19.87 0.79
N PRO A 117 -17.52 20.50 0.90
CA PRO A 117 -18.64 20.00 1.72
C PRO A 117 -19.15 18.61 1.32
N THR A 118 -18.97 18.21 0.05
CA THR A 118 -19.39 16.90 -0.49
C THR A 118 -18.36 15.80 -0.26
N GLN A 119 -17.29 16.07 0.52
CA GLN A 119 -16.18 15.17 0.71
C GLN A 119 -15.76 15.14 2.18
N GLY A 120 -15.11 14.05 2.57
CA GLY A 120 -14.52 13.90 3.89
C GLY A 120 -13.08 13.42 3.79
N ILE A 121 -12.35 13.53 4.86
CA ILE A 121 -10.94 13.15 4.95
C ILE A 121 -10.80 11.98 5.92
N VAL A 122 -10.18 10.91 5.45
CA VAL A 122 -9.93 9.71 6.24
C VAL A 122 -8.43 9.44 6.29
N THR A 123 -7.91 9.21 7.48
CA THR A 123 -6.52 8.78 7.69
C THR A 123 -6.50 7.29 8.00
N PHE A 124 -5.77 6.57 7.19
CA PHE A 124 -5.57 5.13 7.29
C PHE A 124 -4.16 4.80 7.77
N GLU A 125 -4.05 3.74 8.55
CA GLU A 125 -2.83 2.97 8.73
C GLU A 125 -2.90 1.77 7.80
N HIS A 126 -1.89 1.57 6.97
CA HIS A 126 -1.74 0.36 6.16
C HIS A 126 -0.53 -0.43 6.64
N ARG A 127 -0.71 -1.71 6.84
CA ARG A 127 0.35 -2.65 7.22
C ARG A 127 0.40 -3.80 6.22
N GLY A 128 1.58 -4.08 5.72
CA GLY A 128 1.84 -5.21 4.84
C GLY A 128 2.61 -6.31 5.53
N PHE A 129 2.27 -7.56 5.22
CA PHE A 129 2.91 -8.74 5.78
C PHE A 129 3.24 -9.75 4.68
N ASN A 130 4.35 -10.49 4.86
CA ASN A 130 4.67 -11.62 4.00
C ASN A 130 4.03 -12.93 4.53
N GLN A 131 4.28 -14.05 3.85
CA GLN A 131 3.77 -15.39 4.20
C GLN A 131 4.22 -15.88 5.58
N HIS A 132 5.26 -15.28 6.16
CA HIS A 132 5.77 -15.60 7.50
C HIS A 132 5.27 -14.64 8.58
N ASN A 133 4.25 -13.82 8.27
CA ASN A 133 3.73 -12.77 9.13
C ASN A 133 4.78 -11.71 9.56
N LYS A 134 5.84 -11.53 8.79
CA LYS A 134 6.78 -10.43 8.98
C LYS A 134 6.19 -9.17 8.38
N GLU A 135 6.16 -8.08 9.14
CA GLU A 135 5.75 -6.77 8.64
C GLU A 135 6.81 -6.25 7.64
N ILE A 136 6.39 -6.03 6.40
CA ILE A 136 7.29 -5.65 5.30
C ILE A 136 7.10 -4.21 4.85
N ALA A 137 5.96 -3.61 5.17
CA ALA A 137 5.67 -2.22 4.88
C ALA A 137 4.64 -1.68 5.88
N TYR A 138 4.80 -0.43 6.20
CA TYR A 138 3.88 0.36 7.02
C TYR A 138 3.77 1.75 6.42
N CYS A 139 2.57 2.32 6.37
CA CYS A 139 2.42 3.74 6.13
C CYS A 139 1.13 4.28 6.75
N ARG A 140 1.14 5.58 7.05
CA ARG A 140 -0.05 6.35 7.36
C ARG A 140 -0.42 7.17 6.13
N ARG A 141 -1.62 6.94 5.59
CA ARG A 141 -2.11 7.58 4.36
C ARG A 141 -3.38 8.38 4.66
N THR A 142 -3.43 9.59 4.15
CA THR A 142 -4.62 10.44 4.24
C THR A 142 -5.27 10.55 2.87
N GLY A 143 -6.52 10.14 2.77
CA GLY A 143 -7.32 10.14 1.55
C GLY A 143 -8.52 11.08 1.63
N LEU A 144 -8.89 11.64 0.49
CA LEU A 144 -10.11 12.42 0.30
C LEU A 144 -11.19 11.48 -0.25
N MET A 145 -12.31 11.34 0.48
CA MET A 145 -13.37 10.39 0.21
C MET A 145 -14.65 11.08 -0.19
N MET A 146 -15.40 10.46 -1.11
CA MET A 146 -16.75 10.90 -1.44
C MET A 146 -17.70 10.67 -0.27
N ARG A 147 -18.66 11.59 -0.10
CA ARG A 147 -19.87 11.36 0.68
C ARG A 147 -20.90 10.59 -0.12
N ARG A 148 -21.82 9.91 0.56
CA ARG A 148 -22.96 9.31 -0.12
C ARG A 148 -23.74 10.36 -0.90
N PRO A 149 -24.13 10.06 -2.14
CA PRO A 149 -25.12 10.88 -2.82
C PRO A 149 -26.40 10.98 -2.00
N ALA A 150 -27.01 12.16 -2.03
CA ALA A 150 -28.29 12.42 -1.39
C ALA A 150 -29.42 11.61 -2.05
#